data_acd4100c088544894b0b2b3b2b018834
#
_entry.id   acd4100c088544894b0b2b3b2b018834
#
_cell.length_a   1.000
_cell.length_b   1.000
_cell.length_c   1.000
_cell.angle_alpha   90.00
_cell.angle_beta   90.00
_cell.angle_gamma   90.00
#
_symmetry.space_group_name_H-M   'P 1'
#
loop_
_entity.id
_entity.type
_entity.pdbx_description
1 polymer ?
#
loop_
_entity_poly.entity_id
_entity_poly.type
_entity_poly.pdbx_seq_one_letter_code
_entity_poly.pdbx_strand_id
1 'polypeptide(L)'
;MNTKLSRNWLTTLGLLLLLMLAACTSPPPRPPASPFEQDVFEATDALAGQWRGKAPFRPRWPAQRLALGPFVDLSTASTAQGAAFGWRQTVAAVRVRQVVAQHIEQILPGIRLVPATLGSADDQADLLLSASLIPFVSRDQSASPAGRPNAAGGNPNPPLMLTLVLLDLKTRNVVARWQSPLRTQAADANPSPFDAESPVLINQSAAEGRSTLFSAPMHTAIDGPSVQDALGLARLEQAQQAYASGHYPKALNLFQEVAAKSPEQALRAANGEYLSYLKLGQPEAAKQAFKRVVAMGLASRRLAVKLLFTPGQTEFWADPAVSGAYGFWLQEISTQAAAAPTCLEIAGHTSRSGTEAFNLGLSLARSERVRQTLLAQQPRLAGRLRASGKGWSENIVGSGSDDARDAIDRRVEFKVADCAAL
;
A
#
# COMPACT_ATOMS: atom_id res chain seq x y z
N MET A 1 -48.96 -64.72 16.48
CA MET A 1 -48.22 -64.08 17.55
C MET A 1 -46.75 -63.99 17.05
N ASN A 2 -46.36 -62.92 16.46
CA ASN A 2 -45.02 -62.80 15.94
C ASN A 2 -44.55 -61.36 15.94
N THR A 3 -43.57 -61.08 16.78
CA THR A 3 -42.34 -60.33 16.59
C THR A 3 -42.36 -59.12 15.63
N LYS A 4 -42.67 -57.95 16.19
CA LYS A 4 -42.31 -56.64 15.62
C LYS A 4 -41.66 -55.78 16.72
N LEU A 5 -40.48 -56.17 17.17
CA LEU A 5 -39.79 -55.46 18.26
C LEU A 5 -38.25 -55.54 18.09
N SER A 6 -37.69 -55.17 16.90
CA SER A 6 -36.22 -55.10 16.80
C SER A 6 -35.66 -54.09 15.77
N ARG A 7 -36.52 -53.24 15.19
CA ARG A 7 -36.02 -52.33 14.11
C ARG A 7 -35.83 -50.87 14.55
N ASN A 8 -36.34 -50.47 15.70
CA ASN A 8 -36.27 -49.10 16.21
C ASN A 8 -35.05 -48.81 17.12
N TRP A 9 -34.39 -49.86 17.65
CA TRP A 9 -33.22 -49.65 18.53
C TRP A 9 -31.93 -49.36 17.78
N LEU A 10 -31.78 -49.88 16.57
CA LEU A 10 -30.60 -49.60 15.74
C LEU A 10 -30.61 -48.20 15.15
N THR A 11 -31.77 -47.61 14.88
CA THR A 11 -31.89 -46.22 14.37
C THR A 11 -31.69 -45.19 15.47
N THR A 12 -32.10 -45.45 16.71
CA THR A 12 -31.86 -44.53 17.85
C THR A 12 -30.42 -44.58 18.32
N LEU A 13 -29.75 -45.74 18.29
CA LEU A 13 -28.32 -45.82 18.64
C LEU A 13 -27.44 -45.17 17.58
N GLY A 14 -27.78 -45.27 16.30
CA GLY A 14 -27.08 -44.58 15.20
C GLY A 14 -27.21 -43.07 15.27
N LEU A 15 -28.38 -42.54 15.67
CA LEU A 15 -28.59 -41.09 15.81
C LEU A 15 -27.87 -40.50 17.03
N LEU A 16 -27.78 -41.27 18.13
CA LEU A 16 -27.04 -40.88 19.33
C LEU A 16 -25.51 -40.91 19.09
N LEU A 17 -25.00 -41.86 18.30
CA LEU A 17 -23.58 -41.90 17.93
C LEU A 17 -23.15 -40.76 16.96
N LEU A 18 -24.06 -40.36 16.07
CA LEU A 18 -23.83 -39.18 15.16
C LEU A 18 -23.89 -37.85 15.93
N LEU A 19 -24.70 -37.74 16.98
CA LEU A 19 -24.76 -36.57 17.87
C LEU A 19 -23.55 -36.47 18.80
N MET A 20 -22.91 -37.58 19.17
CA MET A 20 -21.68 -37.57 19.98
C MET A 20 -20.40 -37.25 19.17
N LEU A 21 -20.42 -37.45 17.86
CA LEU A 21 -19.29 -37.07 16.97
C LEU A 21 -19.31 -35.60 16.56
N ALA A 22 -20.43 -34.90 16.75
CA ALA A 22 -20.53 -33.45 16.49
C ALA A 22 -20.12 -32.57 17.67
N ALA A 23 -19.75 -33.14 18.81
CA ALA A 23 -19.59 -32.41 20.06
C ALA A 23 -18.17 -32.29 20.59
N CYS A 24 -17.11 -32.30 19.75
CA CYS A 24 -15.76 -31.94 20.21
C CYS A 24 -14.81 -31.67 19.04
N THR A 25 -15.13 -30.72 18.19
CA THR A 25 -14.08 -30.00 17.51
C THR A 25 -14.06 -28.56 18.03
N SER A 26 -13.55 -28.41 19.25
CA SER A 26 -13.05 -27.09 19.64
C SER A 26 -12.04 -26.68 18.55
N PRO A 27 -12.17 -25.48 17.98
CA PRO A 27 -11.16 -25.00 17.05
C PRO A 27 -9.79 -25.14 17.74
N PRO A 28 -8.75 -25.55 17.03
CA PRO A 28 -7.43 -25.69 17.60
C PRO A 28 -7.06 -24.39 18.34
N PRO A 29 -6.42 -24.47 19.52
CA PRO A 29 -6.02 -23.29 20.26
C PRO A 29 -5.22 -22.39 19.33
N ARG A 30 -5.61 -21.10 19.29
CA ARG A 30 -4.90 -20.11 18.47
C ARG A 30 -3.42 -20.13 18.89
N PRO A 31 -2.47 -20.19 17.96
CA PRO A 31 -1.07 -20.13 18.32
C PRO A 31 -0.79 -18.85 19.14
N PRO A 32 0.16 -18.85 20.07
CA PRO A 32 0.49 -17.68 20.85
C PRO A 32 0.83 -16.52 19.91
N ALA A 33 0.41 -15.30 20.28
CA ALA A 33 0.66 -14.11 19.50
C ALA A 33 2.16 -13.94 19.29
N SER A 34 2.57 -13.65 18.06
CA SER A 34 3.97 -13.33 17.75
C SER A 34 4.40 -12.07 18.51
N PRO A 35 5.70 -11.86 18.78
CA PRO A 35 6.18 -10.63 19.41
C PRO A 35 5.72 -9.36 18.70
N PHE A 36 5.63 -9.39 17.37
CA PHE A 36 5.07 -8.30 16.58
C PHE A 36 3.60 -8.03 16.91
N GLU A 37 2.78 -9.08 17.00
CA GLU A 37 1.36 -8.94 17.35
C GLU A 37 1.20 -8.45 18.78
N GLN A 38 2.07 -8.87 19.70
CA GLN A 38 2.07 -8.39 21.08
C GLN A 38 2.34 -6.88 21.15
N ASP A 39 3.34 -6.38 20.41
CA ASP A 39 3.64 -4.94 20.34
C ASP A 39 2.43 -4.14 19.80
N VAL A 40 1.74 -4.67 18.79
CA VAL A 40 0.54 -4.03 18.23
C VAL A 40 -0.63 -4.09 19.22
N PHE A 41 -0.81 -5.20 19.96
CA PHE A 41 -1.82 -5.31 21.03
C PHE A 41 -1.56 -4.28 22.12
N GLU A 42 -0.32 -4.22 22.67
CA GLU A 42 0.05 -3.26 23.70
C GLU A 42 -0.22 -1.80 23.26
N ALA A 43 0.13 -1.46 22.01
CA ALA A 43 -0.13 -0.13 21.46
C ALA A 43 -1.64 0.15 21.34
N THR A 44 -2.43 -0.84 20.94
CA THR A 44 -3.88 -0.71 20.79
C THR A 44 -4.57 -0.58 22.14
N ASP A 45 -4.13 -1.36 23.15
CA ASP A 45 -4.62 -1.28 24.54
C ASP A 45 -4.33 0.09 25.15
N ALA A 46 -3.12 0.61 24.95
CA ALA A 46 -2.71 1.92 25.44
C ALA A 46 -3.53 3.05 24.79
N LEU A 47 -3.76 3.00 23.47
CA LEU A 47 -4.64 3.94 22.77
C LEU A 47 -6.07 3.89 23.33
N ALA A 48 -6.62 2.67 23.48
CA ALA A 48 -7.95 2.46 24.02
C ALA A 48 -8.08 2.96 25.47
N GLY A 49 -7.06 2.73 26.30
CA GLY A 49 -6.97 3.25 27.67
C GLY A 49 -6.95 4.79 27.72
N GLN A 50 -6.18 5.42 26.83
CA GLN A 50 -6.12 6.87 26.70
C GLN A 50 -7.47 7.48 26.29
N TRP A 51 -8.18 6.84 25.38
CA TRP A 51 -9.51 7.27 24.93
C TRP A 51 -10.57 7.08 26.03
N ARG A 52 -10.59 5.91 26.69
CA ARG A 52 -11.53 5.60 27.80
C ARG A 52 -11.32 6.51 29.01
N GLY A 53 -10.09 6.80 29.38
CA GLY A 53 -9.78 7.62 30.57
C GLY A 53 -10.33 9.03 30.52
N LYS A 54 -10.74 9.52 29.34
CA LYS A 54 -11.30 10.86 29.12
C LYS A 54 -12.79 10.87 28.90
N ALA A 55 -13.38 9.72 28.63
CA ALA A 55 -14.81 9.60 28.46
C ALA A 55 -15.44 9.28 29.83
N PRO A 56 -16.41 10.07 30.33
CA PRO A 56 -17.12 9.72 31.52
C PRO A 56 -17.75 8.35 31.32
N PHE A 57 -17.45 7.41 32.21
CA PHE A 57 -17.98 6.06 32.17
C PHE A 57 -19.51 6.13 32.18
N ARG A 58 -20.13 5.97 31.01
CA ARG A 58 -21.58 5.82 30.88
C ARG A 58 -21.88 4.38 30.54
N PRO A 59 -22.57 3.61 31.42
CA PRO A 59 -22.90 2.20 31.19
C PRO A 59 -23.79 1.92 29.95
N ARG A 60 -24.25 2.97 29.27
CA ARG A 60 -25.15 2.90 28.09
C ARG A 60 -24.69 3.89 27.02
N TRP A 61 -23.47 3.68 26.49
CA TRP A 61 -23.09 4.34 25.26
C TRP A 61 -23.81 3.67 24.10
N PRO A 62 -24.44 4.39 23.18
CA PRO A 62 -24.83 3.81 21.91
C PRO A 62 -23.57 3.23 21.26
N ALA A 63 -23.72 2.05 20.64
CA ALA A 63 -22.61 1.42 19.95
C ALA A 63 -22.01 2.42 18.96
N GLN A 64 -20.71 2.74 19.14
CA GLN A 64 -20.02 3.66 18.24
C GLN A 64 -19.47 2.90 17.04
N ARG A 65 -19.64 3.49 15.86
CA ARG A 65 -19.13 2.96 14.60
C ARG A 65 -17.69 3.42 14.41
N LEU A 66 -16.77 2.48 14.35
CA LEU A 66 -15.36 2.74 14.12
C LEU A 66 -14.98 2.29 12.71
N ALA A 67 -14.50 3.19 11.88
CA ALA A 67 -13.85 2.84 10.63
C ALA A 67 -12.34 2.74 10.83
N LEU A 68 -11.72 1.78 10.14
CA LEU A 68 -10.27 1.76 10.01
C LEU A 68 -9.87 2.69 8.87
N GLY A 69 -9.10 3.71 9.23
CA GLY A 69 -8.50 4.68 8.33
C GLY A 69 -7.28 4.12 7.58
N PRO A 70 -6.44 5.00 7.03
CA PRO A 70 -5.22 4.57 6.37
C PRO A 70 -4.21 3.97 7.37
N PHE A 71 -3.64 2.81 6.98
CA PHE A 71 -2.51 2.17 7.64
C PHE A 71 -1.32 2.22 6.69
N VAL A 72 -0.39 3.13 6.93
CA VAL A 72 0.63 3.52 5.97
C VAL A 72 2.04 3.30 6.49
N ASP A 73 2.93 2.87 5.60
CA ASP A 73 4.36 2.78 5.88
C ASP A 73 5.06 4.00 5.26
N LEU A 74 5.57 4.85 6.13
CA LEU A 74 6.33 6.06 5.78
C LEU A 74 7.84 5.81 5.79
N SER A 75 8.29 4.58 6.04
CA SER A 75 9.71 4.22 6.13
C SER A 75 10.46 4.45 4.82
N THR A 76 9.77 4.33 3.70
CA THR A 76 10.32 4.53 2.36
C THR A 76 10.38 6.00 1.93
N ALA A 77 9.81 6.91 2.74
CA ALA A 77 9.80 8.35 2.43
C ALA A 77 11.12 9.08 2.72
N SER A 78 12.08 8.41 3.37
CA SER A 78 13.31 9.02 3.88
C SER A 78 14.58 8.42 3.27
N THR A 79 14.79 8.59 1.96
CA THR A 79 16.15 8.48 1.44
C THR A 79 16.74 9.87 1.24
N ALA A 80 17.92 10.10 1.80
CA ALA A 80 18.61 11.38 1.92
C ALA A 80 19.00 12.05 0.56
N GLN A 81 18.49 11.58 -0.56
CA GLN A 81 18.88 12.02 -1.91
C GLN A 81 17.71 12.33 -2.84
N GLY A 82 16.56 12.76 -2.30
CA GLY A 82 15.52 13.37 -3.14
C GLY A 82 14.61 12.41 -3.93
N ALA A 83 14.73 11.12 -3.78
CA ALA A 83 13.73 10.18 -4.25
C ALA A 83 12.56 10.15 -3.24
N ALA A 84 11.59 11.01 -3.48
CA ALA A 84 10.36 11.06 -2.70
C ALA A 84 9.50 9.82 -3.03
N PHE A 85 9.81 8.69 -2.42
CA PHE A 85 8.87 7.56 -2.42
C PHE A 85 7.77 7.86 -1.41
N GLY A 86 6.56 8.02 -1.90
CA GLY A 86 5.38 8.17 -1.07
C GLY A 86 5.11 6.92 -0.25
N TRP A 87 4.30 7.06 0.77
CA TRP A 87 3.84 5.97 1.60
C TRP A 87 3.31 4.81 0.77
N ARG A 88 3.58 3.59 1.24
CA ARG A 88 3.16 2.34 0.62
C ARG A 88 2.29 1.57 1.58
N GLN A 89 1.42 0.76 1.03
CA GLN A 89 0.80 -0.32 1.77
C GLN A 89 1.78 -1.50 1.77
N THR A 90 2.68 -1.54 2.75
CA THR A 90 3.57 -2.69 2.94
C THR A 90 2.82 -3.84 3.59
N VAL A 91 3.36 -5.05 3.49
CA VAL A 91 2.83 -6.22 4.21
C VAL A 91 2.78 -5.95 5.72
N ALA A 92 3.75 -5.20 6.26
CA ALA A 92 3.75 -4.79 7.67
C ALA A 92 2.54 -3.91 8.02
N ALA A 93 2.23 -2.88 7.20
CA ALA A 93 1.08 -2.01 7.42
C ALA A 93 -0.25 -2.77 7.33
N VAL A 94 -0.38 -3.68 6.35
CA VAL A 94 -1.55 -4.56 6.23
C VAL A 94 -1.70 -5.45 7.46
N ARG A 95 -0.61 -6.03 7.96
CA ARG A 95 -0.63 -6.89 9.15
C ARG A 95 -1.00 -6.09 10.41
N VAL A 96 -0.43 -4.90 10.62
CA VAL A 96 -0.85 -4.01 11.73
C VAL A 96 -2.34 -3.75 11.67
N ARG A 97 -2.88 -3.40 10.49
CA ARG A 97 -4.32 -3.18 10.31
C ARG A 97 -5.15 -4.40 10.70
N GLN A 98 -4.74 -5.60 10.28
CA GLN A 98 -5.45 -6.85 10.61
C GLN A 98 -5.43 -7.14 12.11
N VAL A 99 -4.28 -6.99 12.75
CA VAL A 99 -4.10 -7.22 14.20
C VAL A 99 -4.93 -6.21 15.00
N VAL A 100 -4.88 -4.92 14.65
CA VAL A 100 -5.70 -3.89 15.28
C VAL A 100 -7.19 -4.19 15.10
N ALA A 101 -7.64 -4.57 13.89
CA ALA A 101 -9.03 -4.90 13.64
C ALA A 101 -9.54 -6.04 14.52
N GLN A 102 -8.74 -7.10 14.68
CA GLN A 102 -9.10 -8.26 15.49
C GLN A 102 -9.12 -7.94 16.98
N HIS A 103 -8.22 -7.07 17.45
CA HIS A 103 -8.05 -6.78 18.86
C HIS A 103 -9.02 -5.71 19.38
N ILE A 104 -9.28 -4.67 18.59
CA ILE A 104 -10.04 -3.50 19.04
C ILE A 104 -11.48 -3.84 19.46
N GLU A 105 -12.14 -4.75 18.75
CA GLU A 105 -13.51 -5.19 19.12
C GLU A 105 -13.53 -6.02 20.42
N GLN A 106 -12.43 -6.71 20.72
CA GLN A 106 -12.30 -7.51 21.94
C GLN A 106 -12.11 -6.63 23.17
N ILE A 107 -11.32 -5.57 23.05
CA ILE A 107 -10.98 -4.69 24.18
C ILE A 107 -11.97 -3.55 24.39
N LEU A 108 -12.76 -3.19 23.38
CA LEU A 108 -13.73 -2.09 23.41
C LEU A 108 -15.16 -2.60 23.20
N PRO A 109 -15.81 -3.23 24.22
CA PRO A 109 -17.19 -3.62 24.09
C PRO A 109 -18.07 -2.39 23.85
N GLY A 110 -18.85 -2.39 22.77
CA GLY A 110 -19.63 -1.24 22.30
C GLY A 110 -19.05 -0.51 21.10
N ILE A 111 -17.85 -0.84 20.65
CA ILE A 111 -17.34 -0.46 19.33
C ILE A 111 -17.80 -1.51 18.31
N ARG A 112 -18.26 -1.01 17.15
CA ARG A 112 -18.58 -1.84 15.98
C ARG A 112 -17.72 -1.38 14.82
N LEU A 113 -16.91 -2.29 14.26
CA LEU A 113 -16.16 -1.99 13.04
C LEU A 113 -17.14 -1.88 11.85
N VAL A 114 -16.98 -0.79 11.12
CA VAL A 114 -17.73 -0.51 9.89
C VAL A 114 -16.77 -0.15 8.77
N PRO A 115 -17.14 -0.37 7.50
CA PRO A 115 -16.35 0.13 6.38
C PRO A 115 -16.22 1.66 6.42
N ALA A 116 -15.06 2.20 6.03
CA ALA A 116 -14.95 3.61 5.73
C ALA A 116 -15.81 3.90 4.49
N THR A 117 -16.61 4.97 4.51
CA THR A 117 -17.51 5.36 3.43
C THR A 117 -17.18 6.74 2.93
N LEU A 118 -17.36 6.95 1.63
CA LEU A 118 -17.24 8.25 0.96
C LEU A 118 -18.66 8.73 0.63
N GLY A 119 -19.27 9.51 1.52
CA GLY A 119 -20.66 9.92 1.33
C GLY A 119 -21.14 10.95 2.36
N SER A 120 -22.47 10.97 2.60
CA SER A 120 -23.08 11.86 3.58
C SER A 120 -22.60 11.57 5.00
N ALA A 121 -22.69 12.58 5.87
CA ALA A 121 -22.30 12.47 7.28
C ALA A 121 -23.05 11.35 8.01
N ASP A 122 -24.28 11.05 7.61
CA ASP A 122 -25.13 10.03 8.25
C ASP A 122 -24.65 8.60 7.99
N ASP A 123 -23.95 8.38 6.85
CA ASP A 123 -23.38 7.06 6.48
C ASP A 123 -21.96 6.86 7.02
N GLN A 124 -21.33 7.92 7.51
CA GLN A 124 -19.97 7.85 8.03
C GLN A 124 -19.90 7.14 9.38
N ALA A 125 -18.73 6.58 9.69
CA ALA A 125 -18.40 6.11 11.02
C ALA A 125 -18.38 7.30 12.01
N ASP A 126 -18.47 7.02 13.29
CA ASP A 126 -18.32 8.02 14.34
C ASP A 126 -16.84 8.32 14.62
N LEU A 127 -16.00 7.29 14.47
CA LEU A 127 -14.56 7.31 14.75
C LEU A 127 -13.77 6.78 13.55
N LEU A 128 -12.55 7.31 13.36
CA LEU A 128 -11.56 6.82 12.38
C LEU A 128 -10.27 6.49 13.10
N LEU A 129 -9.84 5.22 13.05
CA LEU A 129 -8.56 4.76 13.58
C LEU A 129 -7.57 4.57 12.45
N SER A 130 -6.49 5.32 12.47
CA SER A 130 -5.43 5.30 11.46
C SER A 130 -4.08 4.98 12.08
N ALA A 131 -3.16 4.44 11.28
CA ALA A 131 -1.81 4.13 11.72
C ALA A 131 -0.74 4.56 10.70
N SER A 132 0.43 4.93 11.22
CA SER A 132 1.64 5.08 10.42
C SER A 132 2.81 4.33 11.01
N LEU A 133 3.66 3.79 10.13
CA LEU A 133 4.93 3.18 10.44
C LEU A 133 6.04 4.07 9.92
N ILE A 134 7.02 4.39 10.77
CA ILE A 134 8.22 5.17 10.39
C ILE A 134 9.47 4.45 10.92
N PRO A 135 10.64 4.59 10.27
CA PRO A 135 11.88 4.02 10.81
C PRO A 135 12.17 4.63 12.19
N PHE A 136 12.48 3.78 13.14
CA PHE A 136 12.94 4.20 14.46
C PHE A 136 14.46 4.36 14.43
N VAL A 137 14.93 5.61 14.46
CA VAL A 137 16.35 5.93 14.62
C VAL A 137 16.59 6.19 16.10
N SER A 138 17.26 5.27 16.80
CA SER A 138 17.67 5.51 18.18
C SER A 138 18.69 6.64 18.22
N ARG A 139 18.59 7.55 19.19
CA ARG A 139 19.55 8.65 19.37
C ARG A 139 20.98 8.20 19.56
N ASP A 140 21.22 6.97 20.02
CA ASP A 140 22.56 6.42 20.21
C ASP A 140 23.31 6.13 18.91
N GLN A 141 22.62 6.03 17.76
CA GLN A 141 23.27 5.85 16.47
C GLN A 141 23.70 7.18 15.81
N SER A 142 23.26 8.32 16.34
CA SER A 142 23.67 9.65 15.84
C SER A 142 25.02 10.13 16.35
N ALA A 143 25.67 9.40 17.27
CA ALA A 143 26.95 9.75 17.89
C ALA A 143 28.18 9.07 17.27
N SER A 144 28.13 8.71 15.99
CA SER A 144 29.36 8.36 15.24
C SER A 144 30.01 9.66 14.73
N PRO A 145 31.29 9.91 15.07
CA PRO A 145 31.94 11.14 14.61
C PRO A 145 32.03 11.17 13.08
N ALA A 146 31.81 12.37 12.59
CA ALA A 146 31.76 12.77 11.19
C ALA A 146 32.67 12.00 10.25
N GLY A 147 32.13 11.51 9.14
CA GLY A 147 32.88 11.42 7.92
C GLY A 147 32.90 10.15 7.09
N ARG A 148 32.07 9.13 7.37
CA ARG A 148 31.89 8.05 6.40
C ARG A 148 30.41 7.62 6.33
N PRO A 149 29.76 7.67 5.15
CA PRO A 149 28.52 6.93 4.98
C PRO A 149 28.88 5.46 5.18
N ASN A 150 28.32 4.81 6.19
CA ASN A 150 28.54 3.38 6.45
C ASN A 150 28.05 2.57 5.25
N ALA A 151 29.00 2.29 4.37
CA ALA A 151 28.93 1.14 3.50
C ALA A 151 29.09 -0.10 4.39
N ALA A 152 28.20 -1.06 4.25
CA ALA A 152 28.24 -2.40 4.81
C ALA A 152 28.10 -2.51 6.35
N GLY A 153 26.87 -2.52 6.85
CA GLY A 153 26.56 -2.92 8.22
C GLY A 153 25.25 -2.37 8.80
N GLY A 154 24.53 -1.51 8.10
CA GLY A 154 23.20 -1.08 8.54
C GLY A 154 22.23 -2.26 8.50
N ASN A 155 21.52 -2.50 9.60
CA ASN A 155 20.44 -3.47 9.63
C ASN A 155 19.49 -3.20 8.44
N PRO A 156 19.33 -4.14 7.50
CA PRO A 156 18.47 -3.93 6.32
C PRO A 156 17.00 -3.70 6.70
N ASN A 157 16.61 -3.97 7.94
CA ASN A 157 15.29 -3.73 8.49
C ASN A 157 15.40 -2.93 9.80
N PRO A 158 15.43 -1.61 9.78
CA PRO A 158 15.43 -0.82 11.00
C PRO A 158 14.13 -1.08 11.78
N PRO A 159 14.16 -1.02 13.13
CA PRO A 159 12.95 -1.08 13.92
C PRO A 159 12.00 0.04 13.51
N LEU A 160 10.69 -0.23 13.56
CA LEU A 160 9.66 0.72 13.16
C LEU A 160 9.00 1.34 14.39
N MET A 161 8.66 2.61 14.30
CA MET A 161 7.78 3.31 15.23
C MET A 161 6.35 3.23 14.69
N LEU A 162 5.48 2.58 15.43
CA LEU A 162 4.04 2.58 15.18
C LEU A 162 3.40 3.82 15.81
N THR A 163 2.67 4.59 15.03
CA THR A 163 1.79 5.66 15.51
C THR A 163 0.35 5.27 15.24
N LEU A 164 -0.48 5.23 16.28
CA LEU A 164 -1.93 5.07 16.19
C LEU A 164 -2.60 6.40 16.48
N VAL A 165 -3.60 6.78 15.69
CA VAL A 165 -4.38 8.02 15.83
C VAL A 165 -5.86 7.69 15.74
N LEU A 166 -6.62 8.08 16.76
CA LEU A 166 -8.07 7.99 16.81
C LEU A 166 -8.67 9.38 16.61
N LEU A 167 -9.45 9.54 15.56
CA LEU A 167 -10.13 10.77 15.19
C LEU A 167 -11.64 10.62 15.41
N ASP A 168 -12.26 11.57 16.09
CA ASP A 168 -13.71 11.73 16.11
C ASP A 168 -14.14 12.45 14.83
N LEU A 169 -14.93 11.79 13.98
CA LEU A 169 -15.31 12.31 12.67
C LEU A 169 -16.34 13.44 12.74
N LYS A 170 -17.13 13.50 13.82
CA LYS A 170 -18.12 14.55 14.01
C LYS A 170 -17.47 15.87 14.39
N THR A 171 -16.54 15.84 15.34
CA THR A 171 -15.83 17.03 15.82
C THR A 171 -14.54 17.29 15.04
N ARG A 172 -14.08 16.30 14.29
CA ARG A 172 -12.79 16.28 13.59
C ARG A 172 -11.58 16.44 14.51
N ASN A 173 -11.72 16.12 15.78
CA ASN A 173 -10.63 16.21 16.76
C ASN A 173 -9.91 14.86 16.92
N VAL A 174 -8.59 14.93 17.08
CA VAL A 174 -7.79 13.79 17.52
C VAL A 174 -8.10 13.51 18.99
N VAL A 175 -8.82 12.41 19.26
CA VAL A 175 -9.29 12.07 20.62
C VAL A 175 -8.35 11.14 21.37
N ALA A 176 -7.52 10.37 20.65
CA ALA A 176 -6.43 9.60 21.25
C ALA A 176 -5.27 9.45 20.24
N ARG A 177 -4.05 9.38 20.76
CA ARG A 177 -2.84 9.17 19.97
C ARG A 177 -1.82 8.37 20.79
N TRP A 178 -1.26 7.33 20.20
CA TRP A 178 -0.23 6.51 20.83
C TRP A 178 0.94 6.26 19.89
N GLN A 179 2.14 6.21 20.46
CA GLN A 179 3.35 5.85 19.70
C GLN A 179 4.11 4.78 20.49
N SER A 180 4.52 3.73 19.79
CA SER A 180 5.28 2.62 20.37
C SER A 180 6.26 2.06 19.34
N PRO A 181 7.50 1.75 19.74
CA PRO A 181 8.42 1.03 18.88
C PRO A 181 7.92 -0.42 18.72
N LEU A 182 8.02 -0.94 17.50
CA LEU A 182 7.86 -2.36 17.23
C LEU A 182 9.22 -3.04 17.49
N ARG A 183 9.28 -3.88 18.54
CA ARG A 183 10.52 -4.53 19.01
C ARG A 183 11.06 -5.61 18.07
N THR A 184 10.27 -6.05 17.13
CA THR A 184 10.65 -7.11 16.22
C THR A 184 10.86 -6.64 14.79
N GLN A 185 11.89 -7.20 14.15
CA GLN A 185 12.29 -6.95 12.76
C GLN A 185 11.31 -7.54 11.72
N ALA A 186 10.10 -7.85 12.08
CA ALA A 186 9.11 -8.45 11.18
C ALA A 186 8.46 -7.43 10.24
N ALA A 187 9.13 -6.35 9.94
CA ALA A 187 8.75 -5.47 8.86
C ALA A 187 9.07 -6.16 7.53
N ASP A 188 8.16 -7.00 7.06
CA ASP A 188 8.20 -7.47 5.69
C ASP A 188 7.92 -6.25 4.80
N ALA A 189 9.01 -5.63 4.34
CA ALA A 189 8.98 -4.48 3.44
C ALA A 189 8.58 -4.89 2.01
N ASN A 190 8.21 -6.15 1.79
CA ASN A 190 7.72 -6.58 0.50
C ASN A 190 6.46 -5.77 0.11
N PRO A 191 6.35 -5.39 -1.17
CA PRO A 191 5.15 -4.74 -1.67
C PRO A 191 3.94 -5.68 -1.49
N SER A 192 2.77 -5.11 -1.25
CA SER A 192 1.52 -5.87 -1.26
C SER A 192 1.33 -6.55 -2.63
N PRO A 193 0.55 -7.64 -2.74
CA PRO A 193 0.26 -8.25 -4.04
C PRO A 193 -0.26 -7.25 -5.07
N PHE A 194 -1.07 -6.28 -4.64
CA PHE A 194 -1.55 -5.21 -5.49
C PHE A 194 -0.40 -4.31 -5.99
N ASP A 195 0.50 -3.88 -5.11
CA ASP A 195 1.62 -3.01 -5.49
C ASP A 195 2.67 -3.75 -6.34
N ALA A 196 2.84 -5.05 -6.12
CA ALA A 196 3.71 -5.88 -6.93
C ALA A 196 3.24 -5.97 -8.39
N GLU A 197 1.94 -6.18 -8.61
CA GLU A 197 1.32 -6.26 -9.93
C GLU A 197 1.07 -4.88 -10.57
N SER A 198 1.03 -3.81 -9.78
CA SER A 198 0.74 -2.46 -10.25
C SER A 198 1.75 -1.99 -11.30
N PRO A 199 1.30 -1.55 -12.49
CA PRO A 199 2.18 -0.89 -13.46
C PRO A 199 2.67 0.47 -12.98
N VAL A 200 1.94 1.09 -12.05
CA VAL A 200 2.21 2.46 -11.61
C VAL A 200 2.90 2.47 -10.27
N LEU A 201 4.06 3.12 -10.22
CA LEU A 201 4.69 3.56 -8.98
C LEU A 201 4.09 4.92 -8.62
N ILE A 202 3.21 4.95 -7.65
CA ILE A 202 2.63 6.22 -7.22
C ILE A 202 3.57 6.83 -6.19
N ASN A 203 4.49 7.66 -6.67
CA ASN A 203 5.30 8.51 -5.82
C ASN A 203 4.40 9.63 -5.29
N GLN A 204 4.09 9.60 -4.01
CA GLN A 204 3.63 10.81 -3.35
C GLN A 204 4.85 11.58 -2.87
N SER A 205 4.85 12.90 -3.08
CA SER A 205 5.90 13.74 -2.52
C SER A 205 5.94 13.58 -0.99
N ALA A 206 7.12 13.68 -0.39
CA ALA A 206 7.28 13.61 1.06
C ALA A 206 6.41 14.67 1.80
N ALA A 207 6.01 15.74 1.12
CA ALA A 207 5.11 16.77 1.64
C ALA A 207 3.66 16.27 1.73
N GLU A 208 3.20 15.47 0.75
CA GLU A 208 1.85 14.89 0.74
C GLU A 208 1.75 13.66 1.67
N GLY A 209 2.86 12.96 1.94
CA GLY A 209 2.92 11.81 2.84
C GLY A 209 2.89 12.16 4.33
N ARG A 210 3.10 13.43 4.70
CA ARG A 210 2.87 13.92 6.06
C ARG A 210 1.41 14.36 6.19
N SER A 211 0.50 13.38 6.10
CA SER A 211 -0.89 13.68 6.47
C SER A 211 -0.89 14.41 7.81
N THR A 212 -1.50 15.59 7.85
CA THR A 212 -1.73 16.37 9.08
C THR A 212 -2.29 15.48 10.19
N LEU A 213 -3.03 14.43 9.82
CA LEU A 213 -3.55 13.42 10.72
C LEU A 213 -2.48 12.75 11.58
N PHE A 214 -1.34 12.30 10.98
CA PHE A 214 -0.31 11.57 11.73
C PHE A 214 0.63 12.46 12.52
N SER A 215 0.70 13.75 12.20
CA SER A 215 1.53 14.72 12.91
C SER A 215 0.75 15.53 13.94
N ALA A 216 -0.59 15.55 13.85
CA ALA A 216 -1.44 16.36 14.72
C ALA A 216 -1.33 15.91 16.19
N PRO A 217 -1.14 16.85 17.12
CA PRO A 217 -1.24 16.57 18.54
C PRO A 217 -2.67 16.15 18.94
N MET A 218 -2.80 15.56 20.12
CA MET A 218 -4.11 15.30 20.70
C MET A 218 -4.90 16.61 20.89
N HIS A 219 -6.21 16.50 20.76
CA HIS A 219 -7.17 17.63 20.86
C HIS A 219 -7.02 18.69 19.77
N THR A 220 -6.30 18.38 18.69
CA THR A 220 -6.22 19.22 17.50
C THR A 220 -7.33 18.84 16.52
N ALA A 221 -8.01 19.84 16.01
CA ALA A 221 -8.99 19.66 14.93
C ALA A 221 -8.25 19.46 13.59
N ILE A 222 -8.67 18.47 12.84
CA ILE A 222 -8.20 18.19 11.47
C ILE A 222 -9.15 18.91 10.51
N ASP A 223 -8.59 19.56 9.49
CA ASP A 223 -9.40 20.23 8.48
C ASP A 223 -10.22 19.22 7.65
N GLY A 224 -11.33 19.69 7.09
CA GLY A 224 -12.27 18.85 6.33
C GLY A 224 -11.61 18.13 5.14
N PRO A 225 -10.83 18.81 4.29
CA PRO A 225 -10.12 18.16 3.18
C PRO A 225 -9.21 17.02 3.63
N SER A 226 -8.41 17.20 4.69
CA SER A 226 -7.53 16.14 5.23
C SER A 226 -8.32 14.94 5.77
N VAL A 227 -9.49 15.16 6.37
CA VAL A 227 -10.39 14.07 6.79
C VAL A 227 -10.93 13.31 5.57
N GLN A 228 -11.37 14.02 4.52
CA GLN A 228 -11.87 13.40 3.30
C GLN A 228 -10.79 12.61 2.58
N ASP A 229 -9.56 13.12 2.55
CA ASP A 229 -8.42 12.39 1.98
C ASP A 229 -8.15 11.10 2.77
N ALA A 230 -8.15 11.16 4.11
CA ALA A 230 -7.99 9.98 4.97
C ALA A 230 -9.10 8.93 4.73
N LEU A 231 -10.35 9.35 4.55
CA LEU A 231 -11.46 8.45 4.20
C LEU A 231 -11.29 7.86 2.80
N GLY A 232 -10.85 8.68 1.84
CA GLY A 232 -10.52 8.24 0.47
C GLY A 232 -9.44 7.17 0.46
N LEU A 233 -8.39 7.38 1.23
CA LEU A 233 -7.30 6.40 1.44
C LEU A 233 -7.79 5.11 2.09
N ALA A 234 -8.58 5.22 3.16
CA ALA A 234 -9.16 4.06 3.83
C ALA A 234 -10.02 3.21 2.87
N ARG A 235 -10.79 3.87 2.00
CA ARG A 235 -11.62 3.20 1.01
C ARG A 235 -10.78 2.56 -0.10
N LEU A 236 -9.71 3.24 -0.53
CA LEU A 236 -8.72 2.70 -1.46
C LEU A 236 -8.05 1.44 -0.91
N GLU A 237 -7.64 1.45 0.37
CA GLU A 237 -7.07 0.27 1.02
C GLU A 237 -8.04 -0.92 1.08
N GLN A 238 -9.34 -0.65 1.32
CA GLN A 238 -10.37 -1.70 1.26
C GLN A 238 -10.48 -2.29 -0.16
N ALA A 239 -10.36 -1.46 -1.20
CA ALA A 239 -10.35 -1.91 -2.58
C ALA A 239 -9.12 -2.79 -2.87
N GLN A 240 -7.94 -2.37 -2.44
CA GLN A 240 -6.70 -3.13 -2.59
C GLN A 240 -6.73 -4.45 -1.81
N GLN A 241 -7.31 -4.46 -0.62
CA GLN A 241 -7.52 -5.69 0.15
C GLN A 241 -8.48 -6.65 -0.53
N ALA A 242 -9.58 -6.14 -1.09
CA ALA A 242 -10.52 -6.95 -1.89
C ALA A 242 -9.81 -7.56 -3.11
N TYR A 243 -8.97 -6.78 -3.80
CA TYR A 243 -8.14 -7.25 -4.91
C TYR A 243 -7.17 -8.35 -4.48
N ALA A 244 -6.40 -8.13 -3.43
CA ALA A 244 -5.44 -9.09 -2.90
C ALA A 244 -6.08 -10.41 -2.43
N SER A 245 -7.36 -10.34 -2.02
CA SER A 245 -8.17 -11.50 -1.63
C SER A 245 -8.90 -12.17 -2.81
N GLY A 246 -8.65 -11.75 -4.05
CA GLY A 246 -9.28 -12.32 -5.26
C GLY A 246 -10.73 -11.88 -5.49
N HIS A 247 -11.29 -10.96 -4.68
CA HIS A 247 -12.65 -10.46 -4.84
C HIS A 247 -12.69 -9.31 -5.88
N TYR A 248 -12.28 -9.58 -7.11
CA TYR A 248 -12.09 -8.58 -8.16
C TYR A 248 -13.33 -7.74 -8.51
N PRO A 249 -14.56 -8.29 -8.58
CA PRO A 249 -15.75 -7.47 -8.81
C PRO A 249 -16.00 -6.45 -7.68
N LYS A 250 -15.78 -6.85 -6.43
CA LYS A 250 -15.88 -5.95 -5.26
C LYS A 250 -14.77 -4.90 -5.29
N ALA A 251 -13.54 -5.31 -5.60
CA ALA A 251 -12.42 -4.39 -5.73
C ALA A 251 -12.69 -3.32 -6.79
N LEU A 252 -13.17 -3.72 -7.97
CA LEU A 252 -13.52 -2.82 -9.08
C LEU A 252 -14.56 -1.77 -8.64
N ASN A 253 -15.66 -2.20 -8.01
CA ASN A 253 -16.70 -1.28 -7.53
C ASN A 253 -16.14 -0.27 -6.52
N LEU A 254 -15.27 -0.72 -5.61
CA LEU A 254 -14.62 0.15 -4.62
C LEU A 254 -13.67 1.15 -5.28
N PHE A 255 -12.86 0.72 -6.25
CA PHE A 255 -11.98 1.62 -7.01
C PHE A 255 -12.78 2.66 -7.79
N GLN A 256 -13.87 2.28 -8.42
CA GLN A 256 -14.78 3.22 -9.13
C GLN A 256 -15.38 4.24 -8.17
N GLU A 257 -15.80 3.83 -6.97
CA GLU A 257 -16.29 4.75 -5.94
C GLU A 257 -15.22 5.75 -5.53
N VAL A 258 -14.00 5.29 -5.28
CA VAL A 258 -12.87 6.17 -4.93
C VAL A 258 -12.55 7.13 -6.07
N ALA A 259 -12.49 6.67 -7.31
CA ALA A 259 -12.22 7.51 -8.47
C ALA A 259 -13.24 8.64 -8.63
N ALA A 260 -14.51 8.37 -8.31
CA ALA A 260 -15.60 9.34 -8.43
C ALA A 260 -15.68 10.35 -7.27
N LYS A 261 -15.27 9.93 -6.05
CA LYS A 261 -15.53 10.71 -4.82
C LYS A 261 -14.26 11.23 -4.12
N SER A 262 -13.08 10.79 -4.52
CA SER A 262 -11.81 11.20 -3.92
C SER A 262 -10.80 11.59 -5.02
N PRO A 263 -10.79 12.86 -5.45
CA PRO A 263 -9.91 13.35 -6.51
C PRO A 263 -8.42 13.08 -6.24
N GLU A 264 -7.98 13.21 -4.99
CA GLU A 264 -6.59 12.96 -4.56
C GLU A 264 -6.17 11.50 -4.79
N GLN A 265 -7.12 10.57 -4.70
CA GLN A 265 -6.87 9.13 -4.89
C GLN A 265 -7.27 8.62 -6.28
N ALA A 266 -7.78 9.49 -7.16
CA ALA A 266 -8.37 9.08 -8.45
C ALA A 266 -7.37 8.36 -9.36
N LEU A 267 -6.10 8.79 -9.41
CA LEU A 267 -5.05 8.11 -10.20
C LEU A 267 -4.81 6.68 -9.72
N ARG A 268 -4.76 6.48 -8.39
CA ARG A 268 -4.58 5.15 -7.78
C ARG A 268 -5.78 4.27 -8.02
N ALA A 269 -6.96 4.85 -7.91
CA ALA A 269 -8.21 4.15 -8.17
C ALA A 269 -8.29 3.71 -9.63
N ALA A 270 -7.95 4.58 -10.60
CA ALA A 270 -7.90 4.23 -12.02
C ALA A 270 -6.90 3.08 -12.31
N ASN A 271 -5.75 3.06 -11.61
CA ASN A 271 -4.81 1.95 -11.67
C ASN A 271 -5.42 0.65 -11.10
N GLY A 272 -6.16 0.73 -10.01
CA GLY A 272 -6.88 -0.41 -9.42
C GLY A 272 -8.00 -0.93 -10.33
N GLU A 273 -8.71 -0.04 -11.02
CA GLU A 273 -9.68 -0.43 -12.06
C GLU A 273 -8.99 -1.20 -13.20
N TYR A 274 -7.85 -0.68 -13.70
CA TYR A 274 -7.06 -1.35 -14.73
C TYR A 274 -6.72 -2.79 -14.34
N LEU A 275 -6.14 -3.00 -13.17
CA LEU A 275 -5.78 -4.32 -12.68
C LEU A 275 -7.00 -5.23 -12.47
N SER A 276 -8.07 -4.68 -11.91
CA SER A 276 -9.31 -5.44 -11.67
C SER A 276 -9.95 -5.90 -12.97
N TYR A 277 -10.00 -5.04 -14.01
CA TYR A 277 -10.49 -5.41 -15.32
C TYR A 277 -9.66 -6.51 -15.97
N LEU A 278 -8.33 -6.49 -15.82
CA LEU A 278 -7.47 -7.58 -16.31
C LEU A 278 -7.80 -8.92 -15.65
N LYS A 279 -7.95 -8.93 -14.31
CA LYS A 279 -8.32 -10.15 -13.56
C LYS A 279 -9.72 -10.66 -13.91
N LEU A 280 -10.61 -9.78 -14.34
CA LEU A 280 -11.97 -10.11 -14.78
C LEU A 280 -12.04 -10.53 -16.27
N GLY A 281 -10.91 -10.57 -16.98
CA GLY A 281 -10.88 -10.92 -18.40
C GLY A 281 -11.53 -9.87 -19.31
N GLN A 282 -11.49 -8.59 -18.90
CA GLN A 282 -12.08 -7.46 -19.64
C GLN A 282 -10.99 -6.54 -20.22
N PRO A 283 -10.24 -6.99 -21.24
CA PRO A 283 -9.04 -6.29 -21.72
C PRO A 283 -9.35 -4.91 -22.30
N GLU A 284 -10.48 -4.70 -22.95
CA GLU A 284 -10.81 -3.40 -23.53
C GLU A 284 -11.16 -2.37 -22.44
N ALA A 285 -11.88 -2.76 -21.40
CA ALA A 285 -12.11 -1.91 -20.24
C ALA A 285 -10.81 -1.59 -19.50
N ALA A 286 -9.90 -2.58 -19.38
CA ALA A 286 -8.57 -2.36 -18.82
C ALA A 286 -7.79 -1.33 -19.63
N LYS A 287 -7.76 -1.42 -20.96
CA LYS A 287 -7.09 -0.42 -21.81
C LYS A 287 -7.65 0.99 -21.59
N GLN A 288 -8.98 1.15 -21.48
CA GLN A 288 -9.59 2.44 -21.19
C GLN A 288 -9.20 2.97 -19.79
N ALA A 289 -9.16 2.10 -18.79
CA ALA A 289 -8.67 2.48 -17.46
C ALA A 289 -7.21 2.93 -17.51
N PHE A 290 -6.33 2.21 -18.21
CA PHE A 290 -4.92 2.59 -18.36
C PHE A 290 -4.74 3.92 -19.10
N LYS A 291 -5.54 4.20 -20.13
CA LYS A 291 -5.56 5.52 -20.79
C LYS A 291 -5.83 6.66 -19.80
N ARG A 292 -6.78 6.45 -18.89
CA ARG A 292 -7.05 7.43 -17.82
C ARG A 292 -5.86 7.58 -16.87
N VAL A 293 -5.20 6.47 -16.52
CA VAL A 293 -3.97 6.50 -15.69
C VAL A 293 -2.90 7.37 -16.33
N VAL A 294 -2.63 7.19 -17.65
CA VAL A 294 -1.63 7.98 -18.37
C VAL A 294 -2.05 9.46 -18.42
N ALA A 295 -3.29 9.75 -18.79
CA ALA A 295 -3.80 11.13 -18.87
C ALA A 295 -3.66 11.87 -17.52
N MET A 296 -4.12 11.24 -16.45
CA MET A 296 -4.06 11.80 -15.10
C MET A 296 -2.62 11.92 -14.59
N GLY A 297 -1.79 10.92 -14.89
CA GLY A 297 -0.37 10.91 -14.52
C GLY A 297 0.41 12.05 -15.18
N LEU A 298 0.18 12.30 -16.47
CA LEU A 298 0.77 13.42 -17.19
C LEU A 298 0.29 14.77 -16.64
N ALA A 299 -1.03 14.93 -16.46
CA ALA A 299 -1.63 16.17 -15.97
C ALA A 299 -1.18 16.53 -14.55
N SER A 300 -1.08 15.53 -13.66
CA SER A 300 -0.61 15.74 -12.28
C SER A 300 0.91 15.67 -12.10
N ARG A 301 1.66 15.48 -13.18
CA ARG A 301 3.13 15.25 -13.18
C ARG A 301 3.56 14.02 -12.36
N ARG A 302 2.70 13.04 -12.23
CA ARG A 302 2.87 11.81 -11.43
C ARG A 302 2.86 10.54 -12.28
N LEU A 303 3.30 10.63 -13.53
CA LEU A 303 3.35 9.46 -14.41
C LEU A 303 4.60 8.62 -14.07
N ALA A 304 4.45 7.63 -13.23
CA ALA A 304 5.50 6.70 -12.85
C ALA A 304 5.09 5.27 -13.23
N VAL A 305 5.05 4.98 -14.52
CA VAL A 305 4.83 3.62 -15.03
C VAL A 305 6.17 2.88 -15.03
N LYS A 306 6.22 1.73 -14.34
CA LYS A 306 7.42 0.90 -14.24
C LYS A 306 7.49 -0.13 -15.37
N LEU A 307 8.64 -0.25 -15.98
CA LEU A 307 8.98 -1.31 -16.93
C LEU A 307 10.11 -2.14 -16.31
N LEU A 308 9.88 -3.44 -16.10
CA LEU A 308 10.85 -4.34 -15.48
C LEU A 308 11.74 -4.98 -16.52
N PHE A 309 12.99 -5.24 -16.13
CA PHE A 309 14.04 -5.78 -17.01
C PHE A 309 14.64 -7.07 -16.45
N THR A 310 15.10 -7.93 -17.35
CA THR A 310 15.85 -9.12 -17.02
C THR A 310 17.17 -8.76 -16.32
N PRO A 311 17.62 -9.51 -15.29
CA PRO A 311 18.89 -9.25 -14.61
C PRO A 311 20.06 -9.12 -15.58
N GLY A 312 20.87 -8.09 -15.42
CA GLY A 312 22.07 -7.84 -16.22
C GLY A 312 21.82 -7.48 -17.70
N GLN A 313 20.56 -7.40 -18.16
CA GLN A 313 20.20 -7.21 -19.56
C GLN A 313 19.37 -5.95 -19.78
N THR A 314 19.23 -5.54 -21.05
CA THR A 314 18.36 -4.45 -21.52
C THR A 314 17.02 -4.93 -22.04
N GLU A 315 16.78 -6.23 -22.07
CA GLU A 315 15.52 -6.88 -22.44
C GLU A 315 14.51 -6.73 -21.32
N PHE A 316 13.23 -6.50 -21.72
CA PHE A 316 12.14 -6.52 -20.77
C PHE A 316 12.03 -7.88 -20.09
N TRP A 317 11.41 -7.91 -18.93
CA TRP A 317 11.18 -9.15 -18.19
C TRP A 317 10.56 -10.21 -19.09
N ALA A 318 11.10 -11.43 -19.04
CA ALA A 318 10.76 -12.46 -20.02
C ALA A 318 9.33 -13.04 -19.85
N ASP A 319 8.75 -12.93 -18.64
CA ASP A 319 7.40 -13.44 -18.38
C ASP A 319 6.34 -12.54 -19.06
N PRO A 320 5.56 -13.06 -20.03
CA PRO A 320 4.49 -12.31 -20.68
C PRO A 320 3.39 -11.84 -19.73
N ALA A 321 3.19 -12.50 -18.57
CA ALA A 321 2.25 -12.06 -17.57
C ALA A 321 2.65 -10.69 -16.98
N VAL A 322 3.95 -10.35 -17.01
CA VAL A 322 4.51 -9.09 -16.56
C VAL A 322 4.69 -8.10 -17.69
N SER A 323 5.33 -8.51 -18.77
CA SER A 323 5.76 -7.61 -19.84
C SER A 323 4.82 -7.55 -21.07
N GLY A 324 3.84 -8.44 -21.15
CA GLY A 324 2.97 -8.54 -22.32
C GLY A 324 2.16 -7.27 -22.64
N ALA A 325 1.91 -6.44 -21.65
CA ALA A 325 1.22 -5.17 -21.83
C ALA A 325 2.15 -3.98 -22.17
N TYR A 326 3.48 -4.13 -22.13
CA TYR A 326 4.42 -3.01 -22.27
C TYR A 326 4.35 -2.31 -23.62
N GLY A 327 4.11 -3.06 -24.70
CA GLY A 327 3.89 -2.49 -26.02
C GLY A 327 2.73 -1.50 -26.05
N PHE A 328 1.60 -1.89 -25.46
CA PHE A 328 0.42 -1.04 -25.32
C PHE A 328 0.70 0.15 -24.38
N TRP A 329 1.37 -0.06 -23.24
CA TRP A 329 1.67 1.02 -22.30
C TRP A 329 2.56 2.09 -22.95
N LEU A 330 3.63 1.69 -23.64
CA LEU A 330 4.52 2.59 -24.33
C LEU A 330 3.82 3.36 -25.45
N GLN A 331 2.95 2.67 -26.21
CA GLN A 331 2.14 3.30 -27.25
C GLN A 331 1.21 4.37 -26.67
N GLU A 332 0.57 4.08 -25.56
CA GLU A 332 -0.36 5.03 -24.94
C GLU A 332 0.37 6.23 -24.33
N ILE A 333 1.49 5.98 -23.63
CA ILE A 333 2.36 7.03 -23.08
C ILE A 333 2.88 7.94 -24.19
N SER A 334 3.42 7.36 -25.27
CA SER A 334 3.96 8.13 -26.38
C SER A 334 2.89 8.98 -27.07
N THR A 335 1.70 8.42 -27.29
CA THR A 335 0.58 9.11 -27.93
C THR A 335 0.10 10.31 -27.12
N GLN A 336 -0.14 10.12 -25.82
CA GLN A 336 -0.63 11.19 -24.95
C GLN A 336 0.45 12.24 -24.66
N ALA A 337 1.69 11.83 -24.44
CA ALA A 337 2.80 12.76 -24.26
C ALA A 337 3.05 13.61 -25.52
N ALA A 338 2.87 13.05 -26.73
CA ALA A 338 2.98 13.79 -27.97
C ALA A 338 1.86 14.82 -28.16
N ALA A 339 0.66 14.52 -27.66
CA ALA A 339 -0.51 15.41 -27.72
C ALA A 339 -0.45 16.58 -26.71
N ALA A 340 0.29 16.43 -25.61
CA ALA A 340 0.44 17.44 -24.57
C ALA A 340 1.81 18.16 -24.66
N PRO A 341 1.97 19.39 -24.14
CA PRO A 341 3.26 20.08 -24.03
C PRO A 341 4.09 19.51 -22.89
N THR A 342 4.37 18.19 -22.93
CA THR A 342 4.98 17.44 -21.83
C THR A 342 6.35 16.94 -22.23
N CYS A 343 7.33 17.11 -21.35
CA CYS A 343 8.65 16.51 -21.46
C CYS A 343 8.83 15.42 -20.41
N LEU A 344 9.54 14.34 -20.77
CA LEU A 344 9.72 13.16 -19.92
C LEU A 344 11.21 12.87 -19.70
N GLU A 345 11.60 12.74 -18.45
CA GLU A 345 12.81 12.02 -18.08
C GLU A 345 12.46 10.53 -17.96
N ILE A 346 13.22 9.70 -18.66
CA ILE A 346 13.12 8.25 -18.64
C ILE A 346 14.27 7.77 -17.75
N ALA A 347 13.97 7.45 -16.51
CA ALA A 347 14.96 7.10 -15.50
C ALA A 347 15.12 5.59 -15.38
N GLY A 348 16.31 5.07 -15.66
CA GLY A 348 16.65 3.65 -15.51
C GLY A 348 17.30 3.37 -14.17
N HIS A 349 17.00 2.19 -13.60
CA HIS A 349 17.48 1.74 -12.30
C HIS A 349 17.97 0.30 -12.37
N THR A 350 18.82 -0.09 -11.42
CA THR A 350 19.33 -1.46 -11.26
C THR A 350 19.19 -1.91 -9.80
N SER A 351 19.24 -3.21 -9.56
CA SER A 351 19.51 -3.78 -8.24
C SER A 351 20.92 -3.39 -7.77
N ARG A 352 21.20 -3.62 -6.47
CA ARG A 352 22.47 -3.23 -5.83
C ARG A 352 23.61 -4.24 -6.06
N SER A 353 23.45 -5.18 -6.96
CA SER A 353 24.48 -6.17 -7.30
C SER A 353 25.47 -5.64 -8.35
N GLY A 354 26.75 -5.99 -8.22
CA GLY A 354 27.81 -5.59 -9.16
C GLY A 354 28.48 -4.25 -8.82
N THR A 355 29.23 -3.67 -9.79
CA THR A 355 29.92 -2.40 -9.58
C THR A 355 29.01 -1.20 -9.91
N GLU A 356 29.28 -0.07 -9.29
CA GLU A 356 28.52 1.18 -9.54
C GLU A 356 28.59 1.61 -10.99
N ALA A 357 29.80 1.61 -11.57
CA ALA A 357 30.01 2.00 -12.98
C ALA A 357 29.22 1.11 -13.95
N PHE A 358 29.21 -0.22 -13.74
CA PHE A 358 28.42 -1.15 -14.54
C PHE A 358 26.93 -0.83 -14.44
N ASN A 359 26.43 -0.65 -13.23
CA ASN A 359 25.01 -0.40 -13.00
C ASN A 359 24.55 0.96 -13.53
N LEU A 360 25.40 1.99 -13.45
CA LEU A 360 25.11 3.28 -14.06
C LEU A 360 24.99 3.16 -15.60
N GLY A 361 25.92 2.44 -16.25
CA GLY A 361 25.87 2.17 -17.68
C GLY A 361 24.65 1.34 -18.09
N LEU A 362 24.35 0.24 -17.35
CA LEU A 362 23.19 -0.62 -17.63
C LEU A 362 21.87 0.12 -17.48
N SER A 363 21.72 0.91 -16.43
CA SER A 363 20.50 1.69 -16.20
C SER A 363 20.27 2.74 -17.29
N LEU A 364 21.33 3.40 -17.75
CA LEU A 364 21.27 4.33 -18.89
C LEU A 364 20.88 3.61 -20.19
N ALA A 365 21.46 2.45 -20.48
CA ALA A 365 21.14 1.68 -21.67
C ALA A 365 19.66 1.21 -21.69
N ARG A 366 19.09 0.84 -20.54
CA ARG A 366 17.67 0.52 -20.41
C ARG A 366 16.77 1.73 -20.69
N SER A 367 17.09 2.87 -20.12
CA SER A 367 16.29 4.09 -20.35
C SER A 367 16.40 4.57 -21.81
N GLU A 368 17.57 4.45 -22.43
CA GLU A 368 17.77 4.80 -23.83
C GLU A 368 16.97 3.89 -24.77
N ARG A 369 16.91 2.58 -24.51
CA ARG A 369 16.05 1.65 -25.26
C ARG A 369 14.57 2.07 -25.22
N VAL A 370 14.08 2.44 -24.02
CA VAL A 370 12.70 2.90 -23.88
C VAL A 370 12.50 4.24 -24.63
N ARG A 371 13.44 5.18 -24.52
CA ARG A 371 13.41 6.44 -25.26
C ARG A 371 13.29 6.22 -26.76
N GLN A 372 14.13 5.34 -27.32
CA GLN A 372 14.10 5.00 -28.75
C GLN A 372 12.77 4.39 -29.16
N THR A 373 12.19 3.52 -28.33
CA THR A 373 10.86 2.94 -28.56
C THR A 373 9.79 4.02 -28.66
N LEU A 374 9.77 4.97 -27.73
CA LEU A 374 8.81 6.08 -27.75
C LEU A 374 9.00 6.99 -28.97
N LEU A 375 10.24 7.29 -29.36
CA LEU A 375 10.55 8.08 -30.56
C LEU A 375 10.14 7.39 -31.85
N ALA A 376 10.33 6.07 -31.94
CA ALA A 376 9.90 5.28 -33.08
C ALA A 376 8.37 5.29 -33.25
N GLN A 377 7.62 5.26 -32.13
CA GLN A 377 6.16 5.34 -32.12
C GLN A 377 5.65 6.78 -32.39
N GLN A 378 6.32 7.78 -31.83
CA GLN A 378 5.93 9.19 -31.92
C GLN A 378 7.14 10.10 -32.14
N PRO A 379 7.58 10.33 -33.42
CA PRO A 379 8.72 11.19 -33.73
C PRO A 379 8.60 12.64 -33.24
N ARG A 380 7.36 13.11 -33.01
CA ARG A 380 7.08 14.44 -32.44
C ARG A 380 7.63 14.63 -31.01
N LEU A 381 8.05 13.56 -30.35
CA LEU A 381 8.69 13.61 -29.05
C LEU A 381 10.20 13.92 -29.12
N ALA A 382 10.75 14.07 -30.31
CA ALA A 382 12.16 14.49 -30.48
C ALA A 382 12.41 15.81 -29.74
N GLY A 383 13.49 15.85 -28.95
CA GLY A 383 13.83 17.00 -28.09
C GLY A 383 12.99 17.10 -26.79
N ARG A 384 12.06 16.18 -26.54
CA ARG A 384 11.19 16.20 -25.38
C ARG A 384 11.40 15.00 -24.45
N LEU A 385 12.33 14.10 -24.77
CA LEU A 385 12.64 12.91 -24.01
C LEU A 385 14.13 12.91 -23.62
N ARG A 386 14.40 12.74 -22.34
CA ARG A 386 15.76 12.54 -21.81
C ARG A 386 15.88 11.18 -21.15
N ALA A 387 16.85 10.37 -21.56
CA ALA A 387 17.24 9.16 -20.86
C ALA A 387 18.23 9.48 -19.74
N SER A 388 18.09 8.86 -18.58
CA SER A 388 19.03 8.97 -17.47
C SER A 388 19.25 7.62 -16.80
N GLY A 389 20.50 7.32 -16.41
CA GLY A 389 20.85 6.18 -15.59
C GLY A 389 21.01 6.60 -14.14
N LYS A 390 20.37 5.92 -13.23
CA LYS A 390 20.45 6.15 -11.78
C LYS A 390 21.23 5.06 -11.06
N GLY A 391 21.63 3.98 -11.77
CA GLY A 391 22.21 2.82 -11.12
C GLY A 391 21.31 2.32 -10.01
N TRP A 392 21.87 2.12 -8.83
CA TRP A 392 21.12 1.72 -7.62
C TRP A 392 20.84 2.87 -6.63
N SER A 393 21.11 4.13 -7.01
CA SER A 393 20.98 5.26 -6.10
C SER A 393 19.54 5.51 -5.62
N GLU A 394 18.54 5.03 -6.38
CA GLU A 394 17.13 5.18 -6.08
C GLU A 394 16.43 3.80 -5.97
N ASN A 395 17.06 2.85 -5.25
CA ASN A 395 16.48 1.53 -5.03
C ASN A 395 15.24 1.61 -4.16
N ILE A 396 14.29 0.72 -4.45
CA ILE A 396 13.03 0.60 -3.74
C ILE A 396 13.15 -0.43 -2.62
N VAL A 397 13.75 -1.58 -2.91
CA VAL A 397 14.00 -2.69 -1.99
C VAL A 397 15.46 -2.69 -1.56
N GLY A 398 16.38 -2.71 -2.51
CA GLY A 398 17.80 -2.56 -2.26
C GLY A 398 18.39 -3.67 -1.40
N SER A 399 17.87 -4.90 -1.48
CA SER A 399 18.35 -6.02 -0.64
C SER A 399 19.81 -6.37 -0.94
N GLY A 400 20.26 -6.13 -2.17
CA GLY A 400 21.59 -6.48 -2.65
C GLY A 400 21.78 -7.97 -2.95
N SER A 401 20.72 -8.79 -2.82
CA SER A 401 20.74 -10.23 -3.11
C SER A 401 20.40 -10.56 -4.57
N ASP A 402 19.88 -9.59 -5.31
CA ASP A 402 19.44 -9.69 -6.71
C ASP A 402 18.38 -10.80 -6.95
N ASP A 403 17.62 -11.11 -5.94
CA ASP A 403 16.53 -12.09 -6.00
C ASP A 403 15.23 -11.45 -6.55
N ALA A 404 14.12 -12.19 -6.42
CA ALA A 404 12.82 -11.73 -6.89
C ALA A 404 12.34 -10.45 -6.20
N ARG A 405 12.78 -10.16 -4.97
CA ARG A 405 12.44 -8.94 -4.23
C ARG A 405 13.04 -7.71 -4.90
N ASP A 406 14.27 -7.82 -5.43
CA ASP A 406 14.96 -6.74 -6.13
C ASP A 406 14.45 -6.54 -7.57
N ALA A 407 13.49 -7.34 -8.04
CA ALA A 407 12.95 -7.20 -9.41
C ALA A 407 12.43 -5.80 -9.69
N ILE A 408 11.79 -5.15 -8.71
CA ILE A 408 11.27 -3.78 -8.84
C ILE A 408 12.39 -2.73 -8.95
N ASP A 409 13.60 -3.03 -8.47
CA ASP A 409 14.74 -2.14 -8.61
C ASP A 409 15.32 -2.17 -10.04
N ARG A 410 15.10 -3.25 -10.78
CA ARG A 410 15.50 -3.39 -12.19
C ARG A 410 14.44 -2.82 -13.11
N ARG A 411 14.18 -1.52 -13.02
CA ARG A 411 13.09 -0.84 -13.70
C ARG A 411 13.55 0.35 -14.53
N VAL A 412 12.66 0.76 -15.41
CA VAL A 412 12.65 2.11 -16.01
C VAL A 412 11.32 2.76 -15.64
N GLU A 413 11.36 4.00 -15.24
CA GLU A 413 10.20 4.80 -14.90
C GLU A 413 10.19 6.15 -15.61
N PHE A 414 9.00 6.79 -15.68
CA PHE A 414 8.81 8.08 -16.33
C PHE A 414 8.61 9.16 -15.27
N LYS A 415 9.38 10.24 -15.39
CA LYS A 415 9.24 11.45 -14.57
C LYS A 415 8.82 12.60 -15.49
N VAL A 416 7.69 13.24 -15.22
CA VAL A 416 7.27 14.42 -15.97
C VAL A 416 8.17 15.57 -15.59
N ALA A 417 8.91 16.09 -16.57
CA ALA A 417 9.89 17.13 -16.39
C ALA A 417 9.42 18.46 -17.00
N ASP A 418 10.03 19.55 -16.55
CA ASP A 418 9.93 20.81 -17.26
C ASP A 418 10.82 20.74 -18.53
N CYS A 419 10.26 21.13 -19.67
CA CYS A 419 11.02 21.09 -20.93
C CYS A 419 12.26 22.01 -20.93
N ALA A 420 12.24 23.08 -20.16
CA ALA A 420 13.39 23.95 -19.98
C ALA A 420 14.51 23.31 -19.13
N ALA A 421 14.19 22.24 -18.36
CA ALA A 421 15.12 21.52 -17.50
C ALA A 421 15.68 20.24 -18.16
N LEU A 422 15.26 19.90 -19.38
CA LEU A 422 15.71 18.76 -20.15
C LEU A 422 16.92 19.13 -21.03
#